data_0a56faba9184f2a5e5ff13c6e2c14541
#
_entry.id   0a56faba9184f2a5e5ff13c6e2c14541
#
_cell.length_a   1.000
_cell.length_b   1.000
_cell.length_c   1.000
_cell.angle_alpha   90.00
_cell.angle_beta   90.00
_cell.angle_gamma   90.00
#
_symmetry.space_group_name_H-M   'P 1'
#
loop_
_entity.id
_entity.type
_entity.pdbx_description
1 polymer ?
#
loop_
_entity_poly.entity_id
_entity_poly.type
_entity_poly.pdbx_seq_one_letter_code
_entity_poly.pdbx_strand_id
1 'polypeptide(L)'
;MAVLVVVPLYVLWALVLATGGGDLAAQLAWAGFASRHPASAYNLSWYGGTHTANYSLLTPPLMAVFGVRAVTVAAGLGGSWALGRLCVRSGVRWPAAVAVLGSLTLWCNVASGRTTFALGVAIGLVALLYVRRRAGVAAGCAALATAASPVAGLFLVVAGAAYGPARQWRRAAGLVVPPVVVVAATTLVFPFTGEQPMAAGKLWMPLAACAALCLAAPGEGGWRVVRFAGAVYALGVVLTFLVASPIGTNVERLVAVAGPPVLLAALAAVVAKGPRRARGGAPVRALLLAGMLVYSTGWLIDKTDDDLRVSTSVPAWAEHTDGVVAELRRLGAGRTRVEVVPARNHREATVLAPYVNMARGWNRQLDVERGRLFYEGRPTPAAYRAWLDRWGVGLVVLHSGRPDGPAEAEAEIVRRGADWLEPVWQDAGWRIYRVRGAVPLVSAPGSVVRGDDASLVVRMPVAGSVTVRVAHSPWLRADGGGCLRQDGEWTRLTVRRAGEYRLDSRYRLWTFGSC
;
A
#
# COMPACT_ATOMS: atom_id res chain seq x y z
N MET A 1 -9.33 20.68 21.27
CA MET A 1 -7.93 21.11 21.48
C MET A 1 -6.95 20.30 20.60
N ALA A 2 -6.81 18.97 20.70
CA ALA A 2 -5.84 18.21 19.90
C ALA A 2 -6.00 18.42 18.38
N VAL A 3 -7.24 18.43 17.87
CA VAL A 3 -7.51 18.70 16.45
C VAL A 3 -7.03 20.10 16.04
N LEU A 4 -7.28 21.13 16.85
CA LEU A 4 -6.88 22.51 16.53
C LEU A 4 -5.37 22.68 16.41
N VAL A 5 -4.59 21.93 17.20
CA VAL A 5 -3.11 21.95 17.14
C VAL A 5 -2.59 21.41 15.81
N VAL A 6 -3.26 20.42 15.22
CA VAL A 6 -2.78 19.75 14.00
C VAL A 6 -3.39 20.31 12.71
N VAL A 7 -4.45 21.13 12.78
CA VAL A 7 -5.05 21.76 11.58
C VAL A 7 -4.01 22.49 10.72
N PRO A 8 -3.13 23.37 11.28
CA PRO A 8 -2.12 24.04 10.46
C PRO A 8 -1.18 23.08 9.74
N LEU A 9 -0.84 21.96 10.39
CA LEU A 9 0.03 20.93 9.80
C LEU A 9 -0.66 20.19 8.63
N TYR A 10 -1.96 19.92 8.72
CA TYR A 10 -2.73 19.35 7.60
C TYR A 10 -2.91 20.34 6.46
N VAL A 11 -3.08 21.64 6.75
CA VAL A 11 -3.12 22.69 5.74
C VAL A 11 -1.77 22.78 5.02
N LEU A 12 -0.66 22.83 5.78
CA LEU A 12 0.69 22.81 5.22
C LEU A 12 0.91 21.59 4.33
N TRP A 13 0.51 20.39 4.80
CA TRP A 13 0.63 19.18 4.00
C TRP A 13 -0.16 19.28 2.69
N ALA A 14 -1.43 19.69 2.76
CA ALA A 14 -2.29 19.73 1.58
C ALA A 14 -1.84 20.76 0.53
N LEU A 15 -1.28 21.90 0.96
CA LEU A 15 -0.89 22.99 0.07
C LEU A 15 0.55 22.90 -0.42
N VAL A 16 1.46 22.36 0.41
CA VAL A 16 2.91 22.42 0.15
C VAL A 16 3.54 21.03 0.01
N LEU A 17 3.26 20.09 0.92
CA LEU A 17 3.98 18.82 1.00
C LEU A 17 3.38 17.71 0.12
N ALA A 18 2.08 17.77 -0.20
CA ALA A 18 1.37 16.77 -0.98
C ALA A 18 1.65 16.92 -2.49
N THR A 19 2.91 16.78 -2.90
CA THR A 19 3.38 16.98 -4.27
C THR A 19 3.30 15.74 -5.16
N GLY A 20 2.92 14.58 -4.60
CA GLY A 20 2.65 13.35 -5.36
C GLY A 20 3.78 12.33 -5.42
N GLY A 21 4.86 12.50 -4.63
CA GLY A 21 5.93 11.50 -4.52
C GLY A 21 5.75 10.50 -3.37
N GLY A 22 6.59 9.48 -3.31
CA GLY A 22 6.59 8.45 -2.29
C GLY A 22 5.31 7.60 -2.28
N ASP A 23 4.81 7.26 -1.09
CA ASP A 23 3.56 6.49 -0.95
C ASP A 23 2.34 7.21 -1.56
N LEU A 24 2.38 8.55 -1.69
CA LEU A 24 1.32 9.33 -2.29
C LEU A 24 1.16 9.05 -3.80
N ALA A 25 2.23 8.66 -4.49
CA ALA A 25 2.16 8.29 -5.90
C ALA A 25 1.19 7.12 -6.14
N ALA A 26 1.23 6.08 -5.30
CA ALA A 26 0.26 4.97 -5.39
C ALA A 26 -1.18 5.43 -5.17
N GLN A 27 -1.41 6.34 -4.21
CA GLN A 27 -2.74 6.86 -3.92
C GLN A 27 -3.31 7.62 -5.13
N LEU A 28 -2.50 8.48 -5.76
CA LEU A 28 -2.87 9.23 -6.94
C LEU A 28 -3.13 8.33 -8.15
N ALA A 29 -2.29 7.33 -8.37
CA ALA A 29 -2.46 6.37 -9.46
C ALA A 29 -3.76 5.57 -9.31
N TRP A 30 -4.06 5.05 -8.12
CA TRP A 30 -5.30 4.31 -7.85
C TRP A 30 -6.55 5.20 -7.91
N ALA A 31 -6.48 6.42 -7.40
CA ALA A 31 -7.56 7.39 -7.53
C ALA A 31 -7.82 7.74 -9.00
N GLY A 32 -6.76 7.97 -9.78
CA GLY A 32 -6.85 8.24 -11.21
C GLY A 32 -7.44 7.07 -11.99
N PHE A 33 -7.02 5.83 -11.72
CA PHE A 33 -7.61 4.64 -12.32
C PHE A 33 -9.11 4.51 -11.97
N ALA A 34 -9.48 4.63 -10.70
CA ALA A 34 -10.87 4.56 -10.26
C ALA A 34 -11.74 5.66 -10.87
N SER A 35 -11.18 6.85 -11.11
CA SER A 35 -11.88 7.96 -11.79
C SER A 35 -12.12 7.69 -13.27
N ARG A 36 -11.10 7.18 -13.99
CA ARG A 36 -11.24 6.88 -15.42
C ARG A 36 -12.07 5.63 -15.69
N HIS A 37 -11.96 4.62 -14.83
CA HIS A 37 -12.55 3.30 -15.02
C HIS A 37 -13.30 2.79 -13.76
N PRO A 38 -14.36 3.51 -13.31
CA PRO A 38 -15.06 3.21 -12.06
C PRO A 38 -15.71 1.82 -12.04
N ALA A 39 -16.01 1.25 -13.20
CA ALA A 39 -16.61 -0.07 -13.33
C ALA A 39 -15.59 -1.20 -13.49
N SER A 40 -14.27 -0.91 -13.58
CA SER A 40 -13.25 -1.93 -13.80
C SER A 40 -12.76 -2.53 -12.48
N ALA A 41 -12.80 -3.86 -12.37
CA ALA A 41 -12.30 -4.60 -11.22
C ALA A 41 -10.78 -4.84 -11.26
N TYR A 42 -10.16 -4.67 -12.46
CA TYR A 42 -8.79 -5.06 -12.72
C TYR A 42 -8.06 -4.02 -13.54
N ASN A 43 -6.94 -3.54 -13.05
CA ASN A 43 -6.04 -2.63 -13.76
C ASN A 43 -5.03 -3.47 -14.55
N LEU A 44 -5.00 -3.32 -15.87
CA LEU A 44 -4.09 -4.06 -16.76
C LEU A 44 -2.71 -3.43 -16.87
N SER A 45 -2.56 -2.16 -16.45
CA SER A 45 -1.33 -1.39 -16.64
C SER A 45 -0.21 -1.71 -15.66
N TRP A 46 -0.46 -2.38 -14.53
CA TRP A 46 0.56 -2.67 -13.53
C TRP A 46 0.77 -4.17 -13.35
N TYR A 47 2.02 -4.60 -13.37
CA TYR A 47 2.43 -5.98 -13.06
C TYR A 47 1.70 -7.05 -13.89
N GLY A 48 1.35 -6.71 -15.13
CA GLY A 48 0.55 -7.60 -15.97
C GLY A 48 -0.90 -7.75 -15.57
N GLY A 49 -1.35 -6.96 -14.62
CA GLY A 49 -2.70 -6.89 -14.11
C GLY A 49 -2.78 -7.04 -12.59
N THR A 50 -3.60 -6.21 -11.97
CA THR A 50 -3.85 -6.23 -10.51
C THR A 50 -5.24 -5.71 -10.17
N HIS A 51 -5.85 -6.27 -9.13
CA HIS A 51 -7.16 -5.82 -8.65
C HIS A 51 -7.05 -4.55 -7.84
N THR A 52 -7.86 -3.55 -8.14
CA THR A 52 -7.97 -2.32 -7.34
C THR A 52 -8.36 -2.63 -5.88
N ALA A 53 -9.25 -3.62 -5.70
CA ALA A 53 -9.74 -4.06 -4.40
C ALA A 53 -8.65 -4.60 -3.46
N ASN A 54 -7.55 -5.17 -4.00
CA ASN A 54 -6.42 -5.65 -3.20
C ASN A 54 -5.65 -4.53 -2.53
N TYR A 55 -5.68 -3.34 -3.10
CA TYR A 55 -5.10 -2.17 -2.47
C TYR A 55 -6.03 -1.61 -1.38
N SER A 56 -7.29 -1.37 -1.73
CA SER A 56 -8.37 -0.94 -0.84
C SER A 56 -9.71 -1.01 -1.58
N LEU A 57 -10.74 -1.48 -0.89
CA LEU A 57 -12.11 -1.49 -1.43
C LEU A 57 -12.74 -0.09 -1.45
N LEU A 58 -12.48 0.73 -0.42
CA LEU A 58 -13.19 1.99 -0.20
C LEU A 58 -12.40 3.20 -0.64
N THR A 59 -11.09 3.20 -0.43
CA THR A 59 -10.31 4.45 -0.53
C THR A 59 -10.14 4.94 -1.96
N PRO A 60 -9.82 4.10 -2.99
CA PRO A 60 -9.69 4.57 -4.37
C PRO A 60 -10.95 5.26 -4.91
N PRO A 61 -12.18 4.70 -4.80
CA PRO A 61 -13.38 5.39 -5.25
C PRO A 61 -13.67 6.67 -4.45
N LEU A 62 -13.42 6.70 -3.13
CA LEU A 62 -13.57 7.93 -2.34
C LEU A 62 -12.59 9.02 -2.80
N MET A 63 -11.33 8.64 -3.05
CA MET A 63 -10.33 9.56 -3.57
C MET A 63 -10.64 10.04 -5.00
N ALA A 64 -11.24 9.19 -5.82
CA ALA A 64 -11.68 9.56 -7.18
C ALA A 64 -12.78 10.64 -7.16
N VAL A 65 -13.71 10.57 -6.20
CA VAL A 65 -14.84 11.51 -6.07
C VAL A 65 -14.42 12.80 -5.36
N PHE A 66 -13.73 12.70 -4.23
CA PHE A 66 -13.45 13.85 -3.34
C PHE A 66 -12.02 14.39 -3.48
N GLY A 67 -11.16 13.70 -4.22
CA GLY A 67 -9.74 14.02 -4.31
C GLY A 67 -8.91 13.45 -3.17
N VAL A 68 -7.68 13.08 -3.50
CA VAL A 68 -6.75 12.43 -2.55
C VAL A 68 -6.46 13.33 -1.35
N ARG A 69 -6.20 14.63 -1.57
CA ARG A 69 -5.88 15.59 -0.49
C ARG A 69 -7.03 15.75 0.49
N ALA A 70 -8.26 15.91 -0.01
CA ALA A 70 -9.43 16.10 0.84
C ALA A 70 -9.73 14.86 1.70
N VAL A 71 -9.70 13.66 1.11
CA VAL A 71 -9.88 12.40 1.84
C VAL A 71 -8.80 12.23 2.91
N THR A 72 -7.55 12.56 2.60
CA THR A 72 -6.42 12.45 3.54
C THR A 72 -6.57 13.39 4.73
N VAL A 73 -6.87 14.65 4.48
CA VAL A 73 -7.08 15.67 5.54
C VAL A 73 -8.27 15.29 6.41
N ALA A 74 -9.40 14.91 5.79
CA ALA A 74 -10.59 14.47 6.53
C ALA A 74 -10.30 13.24 7.41
N ALA A 75 -9.56 12.25 6.89
CA ALA A 75 -9.13 11.08 7.64
C ALA A 75 -8.22 11.45 8.83
N GLY A 76 -7.24 12.32 8.60
CA GLY A 76 -6.31 12.76 9.64
C GLY A 76 -6.99 13.55 10.75
N LEU A 77 -7.83 14.52 10.41
CA LEU A 77 -8.59 15.32 11.39
C LEU A 77 -9.63 14.48 12.13
N GLY A 78 -10.36 13.60 11.40
CA GLY A 78 -11.32 12.67 11.97
C GLY A 78 -10.66 11.68 12.93
N GLY A 79 -9.49 11.14 12.56
CA GLY A 79 -8.66 10.29 13.42
C GLY A 79 -8.20 11.02 14.69
N SER A 80 -7.72 12.26 14.56
CA SER A 80 -7.31 13.09 15.69
C SER A 80 -8.46 13.40 16.65
N TRP A 81 -9.65 13.66 16.10
CA TRP A 81 -10.87 13.83 16.90
C TRP A 81 -11.25 12.56 17.64
N ALA A 82 -11.29 11.42 16.94
CA ALA A 82 -11.65 10.13 17.52
C ALA A 82 -10.66 9.73 18.63
N LEU A 83 -9.37 9.93 18.41
CA LEU A 83 -8.32 9.70 19.41
C LEU A 83 -8.49 10.58 20.65
N GLY A 84 -8.73 11.88 20.47
CA GLY A 84 -9.00 12.80 21.57
C GLY A 84 -10.22 12.37 22.41
N ARG A 85 -11.30 11.96 21.74
CA ARG A 85 -12.49 11.39 22.43
C ARG A 85 -12.18 10.07 23.15
N LEU A 86 -11.34 9.23 22.56
CA LEU A 86 -10.91 7.97 23.15
C LEU A 86 -10.08 8.20 24.41
N CYS A 87 -9.13 9.13 24.41
CA CYS A 87 -8.32 9.50 25.57
C CYS A 87 -9.19 9.97 26.75
N VAL A 88 -10.16 10.86 26.49
CA VAL A 88 -11.07 11.36 27.53
C VAL A 88 -11.95 10.23 28.06
N ARG A 89 -12.56 9.41 27.18
CA ARG A 89 -13.44 8.31 27.59
C ARG A 89 -12.74 7.16 28.31
N SER A 90 -11.46 6.96 28.02
CA SER A 90 -10.65 5.92 28.67
C SER A 90 -10.11 6.36 30.04
N GLY A 91 -10.29 7.62 30.42
CA GLY A 91 -9.83 8.15 31.70
C GLY A 91 -8.30 8.13 31.84
N VAL A 92 -7.56 8.24 30.71
CA VAL A 92 -6.09 8.30 30.76
C VAL A 92 -5.64 9.57 31.48
N ARG A 93 -4.52 9.49 32.18
CA ARG A 93 -3.87 10.68 32.75
C ARG A 93 -3.31 11.54 31.62
N TRP A 94 -3.31 12.86 31.82
CA TRP A 94 -2.87 13.85 30.84
C TRP A 94 -3.55 13.69 29.45
N PRO A 95 -4.90 13.59 29.39
CA PRO A 95 -5.59 13.22 28.16
C PRO A 95 -5.32 14.19 27.01
N ALA A 96 -5.08 15.47 27.31
CA ALA A 96 -4.74 16.48 26.30
C ALA A 96 -3.36 16.23 25.70
N ALA A 97 -2.33 15.96 26.51
CA ALA A 97 -0.97 15.70 26.03
C ALA A 97 -0.91 14.40 25.20
N VAL A 98 -1.58 13.33 25.67
CA VAL A 98 -1.68 12.06 24.92
C VAL A 98 -2.41 12.25 23.60
N ALA A 99 -3.50 13.01 23.58
CA ALA A 99 -4.25 13.27 22.36
C ALA A 99 -3.47 14.15 21.37
N VAL A 100 -2.73 15.15 21.84
CA VAL A 100 -1.88 15.98 20.97
C VAL A 100 -0.76 15.16 20.36
N LEU A 101 0.00 14.40 21.20
CA LEU A 101 1.08 13.56 20.70
C LEU A 101 0.56 12.52 19.70
N GLY A 102 -0.57 11.86 19.99
CA GLY A 102 -1.15 10.91 19.05
C GLY A 102 -1.70 11.57 17.78
N SER A 103 -2.18 12.81 17.83
CA SER A 103 -2.55 13.55 16.62
C SER A 103 -1.33 13.90 15.77
N LEU A 104 -0.19 14.18 16.39
CA LEU A 104 1.09 14.38 15.69
C LEU A 104 1.60 13.09 15.05
N THR A 105 1.47 11.92 15.72
CA THR A 105 1.84 10.64 15.09
C THR A 105 0.93 10.29 13.91
N LEU A 106 -0.37 10.62 13.98
CA LEU A 106 -1.28 10.49 12.83
C LEU A 106 -0.89 11.43 11.70
N TRP A 107 -0.47 12.65 12.01
CA TRP A 107 0.03 13.58 10.99
C TRP A 107 1.32 13.06 10.33
N CYS A 108 2.28 12.51 11.07
CA CYS A 108 3.47 11.87 10.50
C CYS A 108 3.11 10.78 9.47
N ASN A 109 2.09 9.96 9.75
CA ASN A 109 1.60 8.98 8.78
C ASN A 109 1.03 9.64 7.51
N VAL A 110 0.32 10.76 7.65
CA VAL A 110 -0.21 11.53 6.51
C VAL A 110 0.91 12.22 5.75
N ALA A 111 1.89 12.78 6.44
CA ALA A 111 3.08 13.38 5.85
C ALA A 111 3.82 12.40 4.93
N SER A 112 3.85 11.13 5.29
CA SER A 112 4.39 10.04 4.46
C SER A 112 3.47 9.62 3.28
N GLY A 113 2.33 10.28 3.04
CA GLY A 113 1.44 10.03 1.89
C GLY A 113 0.53 8.80 2.00
N ARG A 114 0.27 8.25 3.20
CA ARG A 114 -0.43 6.98 3.44
C ARG A 114 -1.93 7.16 3.66
N THR A 115 -2.65 7.66 2.66
CA THR A 115 -4.09 8.01 2.73
C THR A 115 -4.98 6.83 3.10
N THR A 116 -4.83 5.67 2.44
CA THR A 116 -5.64 4.47 2.72
C THR A 116 -5.51 4.04 4.18
N PHE A 117 -4.28 4.02 4.69
CA PHE A 117 -4.03 3.67 6.08
C PHE A 117 -4.58 4.72 7.04
N ALA A 118 -4.44 6.02 6.74
CA ALA A 118 -5.00 7.10 7.56
C ALA A 118 -6.53 6.98 7.69
N LEU A 119 -7.24 6.70 6.59
CA LEU A 119 -8.70 6.49 6.60
C LEU A 119 -9.07 5.26 7.42
N GLY A 120 -8.37 4.14 7.21
CA GLY A 120 -8.60 2.92 7.99
C GLY A 120 -8.39 3.13 9.49
N VAL A 121 -7.32 3.84 9.89
CA VAL A 121 -7.04 4.17 11.30
C VAL A 121 -8.11 5.09 11.88
N ALA A 122 -8.55 6.11 11.15
CA ALA A 122 -9.61 7.02 11.61
C ALA A 122 -10.91 6.26 11.94
N ILE A 123 -11.35 5.39 11.03
CA ILE A 123 -12.53 4.54 11.23
C ILE A 123 -12.27 3.51 12.35
N GLY A 124 -11.07 2.94 12.43
CA GLY A 124 -10.67 2.00 13.49
C GLY A 124 -10.70 2.63 14.88
N LEU A 125 -10.27 3.89 15.02
CA LEU A 125 -10.39 4.63 16.28
C LEU A 125 -11.86 4.84 16.67
N VAL A 126 -12.75 5.05 15.71
CA VAL A 126 -14.21 5.07 15.97
C VAL A 126 -14.71 3.71 16.43
N ALA A 127 -14.24 2.59 15.85
CA ALA A 127 -14.56 1.25 16.34
C ALA A 127 -14.17 1.08 17.82
N LEU A 128 -12.96 1.50 18.21
CA LEU A 128 -12.48 1.48 19.59
C LEU A 128 -13.31 2.37 20.54
N LEU A 129 -13.81 3.52 20.07
CA LEU A 129 -14.71 4.38 20.84
C LEU A 129 -16.02 3.69 21.24
N TYR A 130 -16.53 2.82 20.36
CA TYR A 130 -17.83 2.17 20.56
C TYR A 130 -17.73 0.74 21.09
N VAL A 131 -16.55 0.10 21.11
CA VAL A 131 -16.37 -1.30 21.51
C VAL A 131 -16.96 -1.65 22.89
N ARG A 132 -16.99 -0.68 23.81
CA ARG A 132 -17.53 -0.87 25.18
C ARG A 132 -19.05 -0.66 25.28
N ARG A 133 -19.67 0.05 24.36
CA ARG A 133 -21.05 0.53 24.50
C ARG A 133 -22.00 -0.02 23.42
N ARG A 134 -21.52 -0.15 22.17
CA ARG A 134 -22.31 -0.53 20.98
C ARG A 134 -21.51 -1.50 20.13
N ALA A 135 -21.52 -2.79 20.50
CA ALA A 135 -20.71 -3.82 19.83
C ALA A 135 -21.00 -3.91 18.32
N GLY A 136 -22.24 -3.74 17.87
CA GLY A 136 -22.59 -3.74 16.44
C GLY A 136 -21.97 -2.56 15.68
N VAL A 137 -21.99 -1.35 16.26
CA VAL A 137 -21.33 -0.18 15.66
C VAL A 137 -19.83 -0.38 15.58
N ALA A 138 -19.20 -0.93 16.64
CA ALA A 138 -17.78 -1.24 16.64
C ALA A 138 -17.43 -2.27 15.57
N ALA A 139 -18.23 -3.32 15.40
CA ALA A 139 -18.05 -4.34 14.38
C ALA A 139 -18.20 -3.77 12.95
N GLY A 140 -19.22 -2.94 12.72
CA GLY A 140 -19.40 -2.25 11.43
C GLY A 140 -18.22 -1.33 11.09
N CYS A 141 -17.77 -0.52 12.07
CA CYS A 141 -16.59 0.31 11.89
C CYS A 141 -15.32 -0.52 11.68
N ALA A 142 -15.16 -1.68 12.33
CA ALA A 142 -14.01 -2.57 12.12
C ALA A 142 -14.01 -3.15 10.71
N ALA A 143 -15.17 -3.55 10.17
CA ALA A 143 -15.31 -3.97 8.78
C ALA A 143 -14.94 -2.84 7.80
N LEU A 144 -15.49 -1.64 8.00
CA LEU A 144 -15.21 -0.47 7.15
C LEU A 144 -13.73 -0.03 7.23
N ALA A 145 -13.12 -0.06 8.42
CA ALA A 145 -11.69 0.22 8.59
C ALA A 145 -10.83 -0.75 7.79
N THR A 146 -11.20 -2.04 7.78
CA THR A 146 -10.50 -3.09 7.03
C THR A 146 -10.71 -2.92 5.52
N ALA A 147 -11.92 -2.59 5.09
CA ALA A 147 -12.23 -2.30 3.69
C ALA A 147 -11.50 -1.04 3.18
N ALA A 148 -11.25 -0.05 4.06
CA ALA A 148 -10.40 1.10 3.74
C ALA A 148 -8.91 0.73 3.74
N SER A 149 -8.47 -0.10 4.70
CA SER A 149 -7.08 -0.56 4.80
C SER A 149 -6.99 -1.91 5.52
N PRO A 150 -6.61 -3.00 4.84
CA PRO A 150 -6.38 -4.30 5.49
C PRO A 150 -5.38 -4.24 6.65
N VAL A 151 -4.36 -3.37 6.56
CA VAL A 151 -3.38 -3.14 7.63
C VAL A 151 -4.02 -2.51 8.88
N ALA A 152 -4.97 -1.58 8.72
CA ALA A 152 -5.72 -1.03 9.86
C ALA A 152 -6.63 -2.10 10.48
N GLY A 153 -7.23 -2.97 9.66
CA GLY A 153 -7.98 -4.14 10.11
C GLY A 153 -7.13 -5.09 10.94
N LEU A 154 -5.91 -5.40 10.50
CA LEU A 154 -4.96 -6.22 11.26
C LEU A 154 -4.71 -5.63 12.66
N PHE A 155 -4.56 -4.32 12.79
CA PHE A 155 -4.34 -3.69 14.08
C PHE A 155 -5.58 -3.72 14.98
N LEU A 156 -6.78 -3.74 14.40
CA LEU A 156 -7.99 -4.01 15.15
C LEU A 156 -8.07 -5.46 15.63
N VAL A 157 -7.57 -6.43 14.85
CA VAL A 157 -7.41 -7.83 15.30
C VAL A 157 -6.48 -7.92 16.49
N VAL A 158 -5.32 -7.22 16.47
CA VAL A 158 -4.40 -7.15 17.61
C VAL A 158 -5.09 -6.57 18.85
N ALA A 159 -5.80 -5.44 18.70
CA ALA A 159 -6.55 -4.82 19.79
C ALA A 159 -7.68 -5.74 20.31
N GLY A 160 -8.37 -6.43 19.42
CA GLY A 160 -9.45 -7.37 19.74
C GLY A 160 -8.94 -8.61 20.47
N ALA A 161 -7.86 -9.22 19.99
CA ALA A 161 -7.23 -10.38 20.61
C ALA A 161 -6.81 -10.11 22.07
N ALA A 162 -6.40 -8.88 22.37
CA ALA A 162 -6.04 -8.48 23.73
C ALA A 162 -7.20 -8.50 24.74
N TYR A 163 -8.45 -8.49 24.30
CA TYR A 163 -9.63 -8.65 25.16
C TYR A 163 -9.89 -10.10 25.55
N GLY A 164 -9.35 -11.09 24.81
CA GLY A 164 -9.56 -12.52 25.07
C GLY A 164 -9.09 -12.94 26.46
N PRO A 165 -7.80 -12.71 26.86
CA PRO A 165 -7.29 -13.02 28.20
C PRO A 165 -8.03 -12.30 29.32
N ALA A 166 -8.67 -11.15 29.02
CA ALA A 166 -9.53 -10.43 29.96
C ALA A 166 -10.98 -10.98 29.99
N ARG A 167 -11.27 -12.09 29.29
CA ARG A 167 -12.58 -12.74 29.15
C ARG A 167 -13.70 -11.82 28.62
N GLN A 168 -13.33 -10.83 27.81
CA GLN A 168 -14.26 -9.87 27.21
C GLN A 168 -14.61 -10.26 25.77
N TRP A 169 -15.10 -11.49 25.58
CA TRP A 169 -15.26 -12.16 24.28
C TRP A 169 -16.12 -11.36 23.26
N ARG A 170 -17.17 -10.69 23.74
CA ARG A 170 -18.00 -9.84 22.85
C ARG A 170 -17.20 -8.68 22.22
N ARG A 171 -16.27 -8.09 22.97
CA ARG A 171 -15.38 -7.02 22.47
C ARG A 171 -14.30 -7.60 21.56
N ALA A 172 -13.74 -8.73 21.96
CA ALA A 172 -12.80 -9.46 21.13
C ALA A 172 -13.43 -9.80 19.77
N ALA A 173 -14.58 -10.45 19.75
CA ALA A 173 -15.28 -10.83 18.53
C ALA A 173 -15.64 -9.62 17.66
N GLY A 174 -16.14 -8.52 18.24
CA GLY A 174 -16.49 -7.31 17.50
C GLY A 174 -15.33 -6.61 16.79
N LEU A 175 -14.08 -6.83 17.23
CA LEU A 175 -12.88 -6.27 16.61
C LEU A 175 -12.08 -7.29 15.78
N VAL A 176 -12.28 -8.60 15.97
CA VAL A 176 -11.52 -9.65 15.27
C VAL A 176 -12.33 -10.20 14.08
N VAL A 177 -13.60 -10.57 14.32
CA VAL A 177 -14.40 -11.27 13.30
C VAL A 177 -14.61 -10.42 12.04
N PRO A 178 -15.06 -9.14 12.12
CA PRO A 178 -15.31 -8.36 10.92
C PRO A 178 -14.06 -8.15 10.05
N PRO A 179 -12.88 -7.78 10.57
CA PRO A 179 -11.66 -7.71 9.78
C PRO A 179 -11.30 -9.03 9.10
N VAL A 180 -11.38 -10.15 9.83
CA VAL A 180 -11.08 -11.48 9.27
C VAL A 180 -12.04 -11.82 8.13
N VAL A 181 -13.33 -11.58 8.31
CA VAL A 181 -14.35 -11.82 7.27
C VAL A 181 -14.11 -10.94 6.04
N VAL A 182 -13.82 -9.64 6.22
CA VAL A 182 -13.53 -8.74 5.10
C VAL A 182 -12.29 -9.20 4.34
N VAL A 183 -11.19 -9.51 5.03
CA VAL A 183 -9.96 -9.99 4.36
C VAL A 183 -10.20 -11.31 3.65
N ALA A 184 -10.86 -12.29 4.30
CA ALA A 184 -11.17 -13.57 3.68
C ALA A 184 -12.04 -13.40 2.42
N ALA A 185 -13.11 -12.62 2.51
CA ALA A 185 -13.99 -12.34 1.37
C ALA A 185 -13.25 -11.64 0.22
N THR A 186 -12.43 -10.63 0.53
CA THR A 186 -11.66 -9.92 -0.50
C THR A 186 -10.60 -10.81 -1.15
N THR A 187 -9.93 -11.67 -0.38
CA THR A 187 -8.93 -12.60 -0.93
C THR A 187 -9.57 -13.67 -1.82
N LEU A 188 -10.76 -14.15 -1.46
CA LEU A 188 -11.50 -15.11 -2.29
C LEU A 188 -12.01 -14.50 -3.60
N VAL A 189 -12.50 -13.27 -3.54
CA VAL A 189 -13.11 -12.59 -4.70
C VAL A 189 -12.03 -11.95 -5.59
N PHE A 190 -10.96 -11.45 -4.99
CA PHE A 190 -9.83 -10.77 -5.66
C PHE A 190 -8.52 -11.43 -5.21
N PRO A 191 -8.11 -12.56 -5.82
CA PRO A 191 -6.87 -13.25 -5.46
C PRO A 191 -5.66 -12.33 -5.50
N PHE A 192 -4.80 -12.44 -4.48
CA PHE A 192 -3.58 -11.66 -4.33
C PHE A 192 -2.42 -12.54 -3.87
N THR A 193 -1.33 -12.49 -4.59
CA THR A 193 -0.15 -13.35 -4.37
C THR A 193 1.06 -12.58 -3.85
N GLY A 194 0.98 -11.24 -3.78
CA GLY A 194 2.10 -10.39 -3.40
C GLY A 194 2.64 -10.64 -2.00
N GLU A 195 3.95 -10.58 -1.84
CA GLU A 195 4.65 -10.74 -0.58
C GLU A 195 5.61 -9.57 -0.30
N GLN A 196 5.84 -9.28 0.98
CA GLN A 196 6.82 -8.29 1.40
C GLN A 196 7.69 -8.86 2.51
N PRO A 197 8.94 -9.25 2.24
CA PRO A 197 9.86 -9.72 3.26
C PRO A 197 10.17 -8.58 4.25
N MET A 198 10.42 -8.96 5.51
CA MET A 198 10.78 -8.04 6.58
C MET A 198 12.26 -8.20 6.93
N ALA A 199 13.04 -7.15 6.79
CA ALA A 199 14.43 -7.16 7.20
C ALA A 199 14.57 -7.25 8.74
N ALA A 200 15.56 -7.98 9.25
CA ALA A 200 15.79 -8.17 10.69
C ALA A 200 15.92 -6.84 11.47
N GLY A 201 16.53 -5.82 10.87
CA GLY A 201 16.64 -4.49 11.47
C GLY A 201 15.30 -3.78 11.72
N LYS A 202 14.19 -4.26 11.12
CA LYS A 202 12.85 -3.71 11.33
C LYS A 202 12.13 -4.30 12.55
N LEU A 203 12.69 -5.32 13.19
CA LEU A 203 12.12 -5.95 14.41
C LEU A 203 12.28 -5.07 15.65
N TRP A 204 13.39 -4.31 15.73
CA TRP A 204 13.81 -3.66 16.99
C TRP A 204 12.79 -2.70 17.55
N MET A 205 12.31 -1.76 16.76
CA MET A 205 11.42 -0.72 17.25
C MET A 205 10.09 -1.28 17.78
N PRO A 206 9.35 -2.13 17.04
CA PRO A 206 8.13 -2.75 17.56
C PRO A 206 8.37 -3.58 18.82
N LEU A 207 9.40 -4.44 18.84
CA LEU A 207 9.67 -5.33 19.97
C LEU A 207 10.11 -4.57 21.21
N ALA A 208 10.97 -3.56 21.07
CA ALA A 208 11.41 -2.72 22.19
C ALA A 208 10.23 -1.95 22.82
N ALA A 209 9.34 -1.37 21.99
CA ALA A 209 8.15 -0.69 22.48
C ALA A 209 7.19 -1.65 23.22
N CYS A 210 6.99 -2.86 22.67
CA CYS A 210 6.19 -3.89 23.32
C CYS A 210 6.81 -4.34 24.66
N ALA A 211 8.12 -4.58 24.69
CA ALA A 211 8.84 -4.95 25.92
C ALA A 211 8.68 -3.86 26.98
N ALA A 212 8.90 -2.59 26.64
CA ALA A 212 8.72 -1.48 27.57
C ALA A 212 7.29 -1.42 28.13
N LEU A 213 6.26 -1.59 27.27
CA LEU A 213 4.86 -1.63 27.71
C LEU A 213 4.57 -2.84 28.59
N CYS A 214 5.01 -4.03 28.22
CA CYS A 214 4.78 -5.26 29.00
C CYS A 214 5.47 -5.23 30.37
N LEU A 215 6.66 -4.67 30.47
CA LEU A 215 7.45 -4.62 31.71
C LEU A 215 7.05 -3.45 32.61
N ALA A 216 6.82 -2.27 32.02
CA ALA A 216 6.72 -1.03 32.77
C ALA A 216 5.31 -0.43 32.88
N ALA A 217 4.37 -0.74 31.98
CA ALA A 217 2.99 -0.26 32.11
C ALA A 217 2.30 -0.84 33.36
N PRO A 218 1.28 -0.14 33.94
CA PRO A 218 0.56 -0.67 35.11
C PRO A 218 -0.04 -2.05 34.84
N GLY A 219 -0.06 -2.93 35.86
CA GLY A 219 -0.60 -4.30 35.74
C GLY A 219 -2.10 -4.43 35.99
N GLU A 220 -2.83 -3.32 36.24
CA GLU A 220 -4.20 -3.30 36.74
C GLU A 220 -5.17 -2.64 35.75
N GLY A 221 -6.44 -2.95 35.88
CA GLY A 221 -7.52 -2.33 35.11
C GLY A 221 -7.34 -2.47 33.60
N GLY A 222 -7.59 -1.40 32.86
CA GLY A 222 -7.43 -1.36 31.41
C GLY A 222 -6.01 -1.60 30.89
N TRP A 223 -4.99 -1.38 31.72
CA TRP A 223 -3.60 -1.60 31.34
C TRP A 223 -3.26 -3.08 31.13
N ARG A 224 -3.99 -4.00 31.76
CA ARG A 224 -3.85 -5.44 31.45
C ARG A 224 -4.12 -5.72 29.96
N VAL A 225 -5.17 -5.12 29.41
CA VAL A 225 -5.51 -5.26 27.98
C VAL A 225 -4.41 -4.64 27.12
N VAL A 226 -3.88 -3.47 27.49
CA VAL A 226 -2.77 -2.82 26.76
C VAL A 226 -1.51 -3.68 26.77
N ARG A 227 -1.15 -4.29 27.90
CA ARG A 227 -0.01 -5.22 27.99
C ARG A 227 -0.23 -6.47 27.13
N PHE A 228 -1.44 -7.04 27.15
CA PHE A 228 -1.78 -8.15 26.24
C PHE A 228 -1.72 -7.72 24.78
N ALA A 229 -2.18 -6.51 24.43
CA ALA A 229 -2.05 -5.98 23.07
C ALA A 229 -0.58 -5.87 22.65
N GLY A 230 0.29 -5.41 23.55
CA GLY A 230 1.73 -5.38 23.33
C GLY A 230 2.32 -6.77 23.08
N ALA A 231 1.94 -7.77 23.88
CA ALA A 231 2.40 -9.15 23.71
C ALA A 231 1.88 -9.78 22.40
N VAL A 232 0.59 -9.61 22.07
CA VAL A 232 0.00 -10.09 20.80
C VAL A 232 0.66 -9.40 19.61
N TYR A 233 0.92 -8.10 19.71
CA TYR A 233 1.60 -7.38 18.65
C TYR A 233 3.05 -7.84 18.48
N ALA A 234 3.79 -8.04 19.56
CA ALA A 234 5.15 -8.58 19.52
C ALA A 234 5.19 -9.96 18.82
N LEU A 235 4.25 -10.85 19.18
CA LEU A 235 4.08 -12.13 18.50
C LEU A 235 3.79 -11.94 17.02
N GLY A 236 2.87 -11.04 16.66
CA GLY A 236 2.55 -10.71 15.27
C GLY A 236 3.75 -10.21 14.48
N VAL A 237 4.60 -9.36 15.08
CA VAL A 237 5.84 -8.86 14.47
C VAL A 237 6.82 -10.02 14.19
N VAL A 238 7.01 -10.91 15.18
CA VAL A 238 7.89 -12.09 15.00
C VAL A 238 7.34 -13.02 13.92
N LEU A 239 6.04 -13.29 13.92
CA LEU A 239 5.42 -14.13 12.89
C LEU A 239 5.54 -13.51 11.48
N THR A 240 5.39 -12.18 11.36
CA THR A 240 5.57 -11.48 10.07
C THR A 240 7.01 -11.54 9.57
N PHE A 241 7.99 -11.63 10.46
CA PHE A 241 9.39 -11.83 10.09
C PHE A 241 9.68 -13.28 9.64
N LEU A 242 9.10 -14.26 10.36
CA LEU A 242 9.37 -15.68 10.08
C LEU A 242 8.56 -16.24 8.90
N VAL A 243 7.41 -15.65 8.59
CA VAL A 243 6.49 -16.12 7.56
C VAL A 243 6.32 -15.04 6.50
N ALA A 244 6.71 -15.36 5.26
CA ALA A 244 6.49 -14.47 4.12
C ALA A 244 4.99 -14.17 3.97
N SER A 245 4.64 -12.89 3.87
CA SER A 245 3.26 -12.43 3.82
C SER A 245 3.15 -11.06 3.16
N PRO A 246 1.96 -10.65 2.70
CA PRO A 246 1.74 -9.28 2.19
C PRO A 246 1.89 -8.19 3.26
N ILE A 247 1.95 -8.55 4.54
CA ILE A 247 2.03 -7.60 5.66
C ILE A 247 3.43 -6.98 5.72
N GLY A 248 4.46 -7.79 5.85
CA GLY A 248 5.86 -7.38 5.87
C GLY A 248 6.12 -6.19 6.80
N THR A 249 6.92 -5.24 6.33
CA THR A 249 7.26 -4.02 7.07
C THR A 249 6.07 -3.13 7.43
N ASN A 250 4.87 -3.37 6.86
CA ASN A 250 3.67 -2.62 7.25
C ASN A 250 3.27 -2.83 8.72
N VAL A 251 3.74 -3.90 9.34
CA VAL A 251 3.52 -4.15 10.78
C VAL A 251 4.09 -3.03 11.65
N GLU A 252 5.18 -2.36 11.26
CA GLU A 252 5.76 -1.21 11.98
C GLU A 252 4.79 -0.02 12.13
N ARG A 253 3.77 0.07 11.27
CA ARG A 253 2.83 1.20 11.29
C ARG A 253 2.04 1.30 12.59
N LEU A 254 1.83 0.19 13.31
CA LEU A 254 1.13 0.24 14.60
C LEU A 254 1.96 0.98 15.65
N VAL A 255 3.24 0.64 15.79
CA VAL A 255 4.12 1.33 16.74
C VAL A 255 4.34 2.79 16.33
N ALA A 256 4.37 3.10 15.04
CA ALA A 256 4.49 4.47 14.55
C ALA A 256 3.31 5.36 14.99
N VAL A 257 2.07 4.88 14.87
CA VAL A 257 0.88 5.70 15.21
C VAL A 257 0.45 5.57 16.67
N ALA A 258 0.62 4.42 17.31
CA ALA A 258 0.13 4.14 18.65
C ALA A 258 1.24 4.11 19.72
N GLY A 259 2.49 3.83 19.36
CA GLY A 259 3.61 3.69 20.31
C GLY A 259 3.80 4.92 21.19
N PRO A 260 4.16 6.10 20.65
CA PRO A 260 4.40 7.29 21.46
C PRO A 260 3.20 7.69 22.35
N PRO A 261 1.95 7.80 21.87
CA PRO A 261 0.84 8.19 22.73
C PRO A 261 0.50 7.15 23.81
N VAL A 262 0.65 5.85 23.55
CA VAL A 262 0.39 4.80 24.54
C VAL A 262 1.51 4.78 25.59
N LEU A 263 2.77 4.97 25.21
CA LEU A 263 3.91 5.09 26.14
C LEU A 263 3.76 6.31 27.04
N LEU A 264 3.35 7.47 26.50
CA LEU A 264 3.08 8.67 27.28
C LEU A 264 1.94 8.44 28.27
N ALA A 265 0.86 7.79 27.85
CA ALA A 265 -0.26 7.47 28.74
C ALA A 265 0.17 6.50 29.87
N ALA A 266 1.02 5.51 29.55
CA ALA A 266 1.57 4.58 30.54
C ALA A 266 2.50 5.29 31.53
N LEU A 267 3.38 6.15 31.04
CA LEU A 267 4.27 6.99 31.87
C LEU A 267 3.45 7.86 32.84
N ALA A 268 2.46 8.58 32.31
CA ALA A 268 1.56 9.41 33.14
C ALA A 268 0.85 8.61 34.24
N ALA A 269 0.42 7.37 33.91
CA ALA A 269 -0.21 6.49 34.88
C ALA A 269 0.74 5.97 35.96
N VAL A 270 2.02 5.73 35.62
CA VAL A 270 3.05 5.31 36.58
C VAL A 270 3.42 6.46 37.52
N VAL A 271 3.70 7.65 36.96
CA VAL A 271 4.09 8.84 37.73
C VAL A 271 2.98 9.28 38.68
N ALA A 272 1.72 9.23 38.28
CA ALA A 272 0.59 9.65 39.11
C ALA A 272 0.35 8.76 40.35
N LYS A 273 0.89 7.54 40.40
CA LYS A 273 0.75 6.66 41.56
C LYS A 273 1.64 7.08 42.75
N GLY A 274 2.64 7.94 42.52
CA GLY A 274 3.59 8.47 43.52
C GLY A 274 4.51 7.43 44.13
N PRO A 275 5.63 7.86 44.74
CA PRO A 275 6.66 6.94 45.31
C PRO A 275 6.15 6.12 46.49
N ARG A 276 5.19 6.61 47.28
CA ARG A 276 4.69 5.93 48.51
C ARG A 276 3.78 4.73 48.25
N ARG A 277 3.16 4.62 47.09
CA ARG A 277 2.29 3.47 46.68
C ARG A 277 2.98 2.48 45.75
N ALA A 278 4.16 2.81 45.27
CA ALA A 278 4.90 1.97 44.33
C ALA A 278 5.92 1.12 45.10
N ARG A 279 5.57 -0.14 45.38
CA ARG A 279 6.55 -1.14 45.87
C ARG A 279 7.76 -1.13 44.92
N GLY A 280 8.90 -0.64 45.39
CA GLY A 280 10.28 -0.85 44.93
C GLY A 280 10.59 -0.90 43.42
N GLY A 281 10.05 -0.05 42.53
CA GLY A 281 10.39 -0.12 41.10
C GLY A 281 9.75 0.97 40.20
N ALA A 282 8.97 1.88 40.79
CA ALA A 282 8.30 2.95 40.04
C ALA A 282 9.26 3.88 39.26
N PRO A 283 10.41 4.31 39.83
CA PRO A 283 11.33 5.17 39.11
C PRO A 283 11.95 4.46 37.88
N VAL A 284 12.33 3.18 38.04
CA VAL A 284 12.87 2.38 36.91
C VAL A 284 11.83 2.20 35.79
N ARG A 285 10.58 1.93 36.17
CA ARG A 285 9.48 1.80 35.18
C ARG A 285 9.19 3.13 34.47
N ALA A 286 9.21 4.25 35.22
CA ALA A 286 9.04 5.58 34.64
C ALA A 286 10.20 5.92 33.68
N LEU A 287 11.44 5.60 34.08
CA LEU A 287 12.63 5.81 33.25
C LEU A 287 12.59 4.98 31.96
N LEU A 288 12.21 3.70 32.05
CA LEU A 288 12.03 2.82 30.88
C LEU A 288 10.97 3.37 29.92
N LEU A 289 9.81 3.79 30.42
CA LEU A 289 8.74 4.36 29.58
C LEU A 289 9.16 5.71 28.99
N ALA A 290 9.82 6.57 29.73
CA ALA A 290 10.32 7.84 29.25
C ALA A 290 11.41 7.67 28.18
N GLY A 291 12.39 6.80 28.42
CA GLY A 291 13.43 6.49 27.45
C GLY A 291 12.84 5.92 26.14
N MET A 292 11.90 4.97 26.24
CA MET A 292 11.25 4.40 25.08
C MET A 292 10.35 5.41 24.34
N LEU A 293 9.68 6.31 25.07
CA LEU A 293 8.90 7.39 24.49
C LEU A 293 9.79 8.33 23.66
N VAL A 294 10.92 8.78 24.21
CA VAL A 294 11.88 9.63 23.50
C VAL A 294 12.42 8.91 22.27
N TYR A 295 12.84 7.65 22.43
CA TYR A 295 13.39 6.86 21.33
C TYR A 295 12.37 6.63 20.22
N SER A 296 11.13 6.23 20.55
CA SER A 296 10.09 5.98 19.54
C SER A 296 9.64 7.26 18.82
N THR A 297 9.63 8.39 19.54
CA THR A 297 9.29 9.68 18.94
C THR A 297 10.41 10.16 18.00
N GLY A 298 11.67 10.05 18.42
CA GLY A 298 12.83 10.37 17.59
C GLY A 298 12.88 9.52 16.32
N TRP A 299 12.71 8.20 16.47
CA TRP A 299 12.62 7.27 15.32
C TRP A 299 11.49 7.64 14.33
N LEU A 300 10.31 8.03 14.86
CA LEU A 300 9.18 8.43 14.00
C LEU A 300 9.47 9.74 13.25
N ILE A 301 10.10 10.70 13.92
CA ILE A 301 10.49 11.99 13.30
C ILE A 301 11.50 11.73 12.18
N ASP A 302 12.56 10.96 12.45
CA ASP A 302 13.59 10.61 11.48
C ASP A 302 13.01 9.91 10.25
N LYS A 303 12.16 8.90 10.47
CA LYS A 303 11.45 8.20 9.40
C LYS A 303 10.55 9.12 8.58
N THR A 304 9.87 10.07 9.23
CA THR A 304 8.98 11.02 8.53
C THR A 304 9.79 12.04 7.73
N ASP A 305 10.91 12.50 8.26
CA ASP A 305 11.83 13.40 7.57
C ASP A 305 12.41 12.74 6.31
N ASP A 306 12.85 11.47 6.41
CA ASP A 306 13.31 10.70 5.26
C ASP A 306 12.22 10.56 4.17
N ASP A 307 10.99 10.21 4.56
CA ASP A 307 9.85 10.11 3.65
C ASP A 307 9.57 11.48 2.97
N LEU A 308 9.62 12.58 3.71
CA LEU A 308 9.40 13.93 3.18
C LEU A 308 10.52 14.39 2.23
N ARG A 309 11.78 14.12 2.54
CA ARG A 309 12.91 14.43 1.66
C ARG A 309 12.79 13.76 0.30
N VAL A 310 12.28 12.52 0.28
CA VAL A 310 12.07 11.76 -0.95
C VAL A 310 10.83 12.23 -1.71
N SER A 311 9.74 12.58 -1.00
CA SER A 311 8.43 12.77 -1.63
C SER A 311 8.11 14.22 -1.99
N THR A 312 8.66 15.22 -1.28
CA THR A 312 8.20 16.62 -1.41
C THR A 312 8.76 17.33 -2.64
N SER A 313 10.04 17.11 -2.97
CA SER A 313 10.65 17.72 -4.15
C SER A 313 10.06 17.15 -5.44
N VAL A 314 9.64 18.01 -6.36
CA VAL A 314 9.22 17.61 -7.71
C VAL A 314 10.40 17.81 -8.66
N PRO A 315 10.98 16.73 -9.19
CA PRO A 315 12.09 16.87 -10.13
C PRO A 315 11.57 17.27 -11.53
N ALA A 316 12.39 17.99 -12.29
CA ALA A 316 12.03 18.49 -13.61
C ALA A 316 11.53 17.41 -14.59
N TRP A 317 12.08 16.18 -14.51
CA TRP A 317 11.62 15.08 -15.36
C TRP A 317 10.15 14.69 -15.08
N ALA A 318 9.65 14.89 -13.85
CA ALA A 318 8.27 14.58 -13.50
C ALA A 318 7.30 15.75 -13.81
N GLU A 319 7.82 16.96 -13.98
CA GLU A 319 7.03 18.13 -14.41
C GLU A 319 6.86 18.19 -15.93
N HIS A 320 7.88 17.75 -16.68
CA HIS A 320 7.93 17.83 -18.14
C HIS A 320 7.77 16.44 -18.75
N THR A 321 6.54 16.00 -18.92
CA THR A 321 6.21 14.65 -19.43
C THR A 321 5.59 14.63 -20.81
N ASP A 322 5.22 15.77 -21.39
CA ASP A 322 4.52 15.83 -22.68
C ASP A 322 5.35 15.23 -23.82
N GLY A 323 6.66 15.48 -23.84
CA GLY A 323 7.57 14.93 -24.84
C GLY A 323 7.63 13.41 -24.81
N VAL A 324 7.89 12.83 -23.63
CA VAL A 324 7.99 11.37 -23.46
C VAL A 324 6.65 10.69 -23.77
N VAL A 325 5.51 11.29 -23.36
CA VAL A 325 4.17 10.75 -23.61
C VAL A 325 3.84 10.79 -25.11
N ALA A 326 4.13 11.91 -25.80
CA ALA A 326 3.92 12.03 -27.25
C ALA A 326 4.75 10.99 -28.02
N GLU A 327 5.99 10.80 -27.64
CA GLU A 327 6.89 9.85 -28.27
C GLU A 327 6.47 8.39 -28.01
N LEU A 328 6.08 8.04 -26.76
CA LEU A 328 5.56 6.72 -26.45
C LEU A 328 4.31 6.37 -27.30
N ARG A 329 3.43 7.34 -27.51
CA ARG A 329 2.28 7.16 -28.41
C ARG A 329 2.73 6.93 -29.85
N ARG A 330 3.68 7.71 -30.37
CA ARG A 330 4.25 7.56 -31.73
C ARG A 330 4.90 6.19 -31.90
N LEU A 331 5.59 5.68 -30.90
CA LEU A 331 6.23 4.36 -30.89
C LEU A 331 5.23 3.21 -30.72
N GLY A 332 3.95 3.49 -30.51
CA GLY A 332 2.91 2.49 -30.38
C GLY A 332 2.90 1.78 -29.01
N ALA A 333 3.24 2.48 -27.92
CA ALA A 333 3.27 1.94 -26.55
C ALA A 333 1.95 1.27 -26.12
N GLY A 334 0.80 1.66 -26.67
CA GLY A 334 -0.49 1.00 -26.40
C GLY A 334 -0.62 -0.41 -27.00
N ARG A 335 0.36 -0.89 -27.79
CA ARG A 335 0.37 -2.24 -28.37
C ARG A 335 1.39 -3.18 -27.73
N THR A 336 2.18 -2.70 -26.78
CA THR A 336 3.20 -3.46 -26.07
C THR A 336 3.17 -3.11 -24.59
N ARG A 337 3.98 -3.78 -23.79
CA ARG A 337 4.24 -3.37 -22.42
C ARG A 337 5.47 -2.49 -22.37
N VAL A 338 5.46 -1.53 -21.48
CA VAL A 338 6.55 -0.57 -21.26
C VAL A 338 7.16 -0.80 -19.87
N GLU A 339 8.43 -1.09 -19.81
CA GLU A 339 9.15 -1.01 -18.54
C GLU A 339 9.59 0.43 -18.29
N VAL A 340 9.16 0.98 -17.18
CA VAL A 340 9.64 2.27 -16.70
C VAL A 340 10.47 2.03 -15.46
N VAL A 341 11.77 2.26 -15.55
CA VAL A 341 12.70 2.05 -14.44
C VAL A 341 12.18 2.81 -13.20
N PRO A 342 11.90 2.15 -12.07
CA PRO A 342 11.32 2.80 -10.91
C PRO A 342 12.21 3.89 -10.31
N ALA A 343 11.64 5.06 -10.10
CA ALA A 343 12.30 6.17 -9.41
C ALA A 343 12.20 6.00 -7.89
N ARG A 344 13.16 6.56 -7.15
CA ARG A 344 13.12 6.54 -5.68
C ARG A 344 11.86 7.19 -5.10
N ASN A 345 11.27 8.16 -5.79
CA ASN A 345 10.06 8.85 -5.38
C ASN A 345 8.78 8.29 -6.04
N HIS A 346 8.87 7.26 -6.86
CA HIS A 346 7.78 6.54 -7.54
C HIS A 346 6.82 7.41 -8.37
N ARG A 347 7.24 8.61 -8.79
CA ARG A 347 6.38 9.51 -9.59
C ARG A 347 6.11 8.97 -10.98
N GLU A 348 7.02 8.17 -11.57
CA GLU A 348 6.82 7.49 -12.84
C GLU A 348 5.53 6.68 -12.87
N ALA A 349 5.17 6.03 -11.75
CA ALA A 349 3.95 5.25 -11.60
C ALA A 349 2.66 6.10 -11.65
N THR A 350 2.77 7.42 -11.56
CA THR A 350 1.64 8.35 -11.65
C THR A 350 1.63 9.09 -12.98
N VAL A 351 2.80 9.59 -13.41
CA VAL A 351 2.85 10.48 -14.58
C VAL A 351 2.77 9.71 -15.90
N LEU A 352 3.17 8.43 -15.96
CA LEU A 352 3.12 7.61 -17.17
C LEU A 352 2.01 6.55 -17.17
N ALA A 353 1.55 6.07 -16.01
CA ALA A 353 0.51 5.04 -15.91
C ALA A 353 -0.76 5.31 -16.72
N PRO A 354 -1.26 6.56 -16.86
CA PRO A 354 -2.44 6.82 -17.68
C PRO A 354 -2.25 6.61 -19.19
N TYR A 355 -1.02 6.49 -19.65
CA TYR A 355 -0.67 6.53 -21.06
C TYR A 355 -0.07 5.24 -21.61
N VAL A 356 0.44 4.38 -20.74
CA VAL A 356 1.15 3.15 -21.12
C VAL A 356 0.79 1.96 -20.23
N ASN A 357 0.91 0.76 -20.78
CA ASN A 357 0.83 -0.49 -20.01
C ASN A 357 2.19 -0.75 -19.37
N MET A 358 2.34 -0.38 -18.09
CA MET A 358 3.59 -0.52 -17.36
C MET A 358 3.85 -1.97 -16.94
N ALA A 359 5.09 -2.45 -17.08
CA ALA A 359 5.48 -3.75 -16.56
C ALA A 359 5.52 -3.76 -15.02
N ARG A 360 5.96 -2.67 -14.41
CA ARG A 360 5.90 -2.43 -12.96
C ARG A 360 5.14 -1.15 -12.67
N GLY A 361 4.67 -1.00 -11.43
CA GLY A 361 4.03 0.22 -10.92
C GLY A 361 4.50 0.49 -9.49
N TRP A 362 3.63 1.03 -8.64
CA TRP A 362 3.97 1.24 -7.22
C TRP A 362 3.11 0.38 -6.29
N ASN A 363 3.50 -0.88 -6.14
CA ASN A 363 2.99 -1.81 -5.13
C ASN A 363 4.14 -2.75 -4.73
N ARG A 364 4.76 -2.49 -3.58
CA ARG A 364 5.97 -3.22 -3.15
C ARG A 364 5.77 -4.74 -3.08
N GLN A 365 4.60 -5.21 -2.68
CA GLN A 365 4.32 -6.63 -2.55
C GLN A 365 4.34 -7.34 -3.91
N LEU A 366 3.71 -6.73 -4.91
CA LEU A 366 3.72 -7.27 -6.28
C LEU A 366 5.09 -7.09 -6.95
N ASP A 367 5.77 -5.98 -6.66
CA ASP A 367 7.11 -5.72 -7.19
C ASP A 367 8.12 -6.78 -6.71
N VAL A 368 8.08 -7.13 -5.42
CA VAL A 368 8.92 -8.21 -4.89
C VAL A 368 8.57 -9.55 -5.51
N GLU A 369 7.29 -9.91 -5.60
CA GLU A 369 6.86 -11.21 -6.13
C GLU A 369 7.15 -11.35 -7.62
N ARG A 370 6.76 -10.37 -8.43
CA ARG A 370 6.83 -10.44 -9.90
C ARG A 370 8.14 -9.91 -10.47
N GLY A 371 8.87 -9.14 -9.68
CA GLY A 371 10.19 -8.59 -9.99
C GLY A 371 11.32 -9.15 -9.13
N ARG A 372 11.26 -10.42 -8.69
CA ARG A 372 12.30 -11.06 -7.84
C ARG A 372 13.71 -10.84 -8.33
N LEU A 373 13.89 -10.82 -9.65
CA LEU A 373 15.17 -10.52 -10.31
C LEU A 373 15.86 -9.28 -9.74
N PHE A 374 15.11 -8.25 -9.35
CA PHE A 374 15.63 -6.98 -8.86
C PHE A 374 15.91 -6.97 -7.35
N TYR A 375 15.42 -8.00 -6.62
CA TYR A 375 15.53 -8.11 -5.16
C TYR A 375 16.52 -9.19 -4.70
N GLU A 376 16.75 -10.22 -5.51
CA GLU A 376 17.60 -11.38 -5.17
C GLU A 376 19.06 -11.22 -5.59
N GLY A 377 19.50 -10.02 -5.96
CA GLY A 377 20.87 -9.72 -6.34
C GLY A 377 20.94 -8.65 -7.42
N ARG A 378 22.10 -8.58 -8.08
CA ARG A 378 22.27 -7.70 -9.24
C ARG A 378 21.90 -8.45 -10.52
N PRO A 379 20.85 -8.04 -11.26
CA PRO A 379 20.51 -8.66 -12.53
C PRO A 379 21.67 -8.54 -13.53
N THR A 380 21.91 -9.61 -14.29
CA THR A 380 22.76 -9.55 -15.47
C THR A 380 21.97 -9.01 -16.67
N PRO A 381 22.62 -8.45 -17.71
CA PRO A 381 21.94 -8.04 -18.93
C PRO A 381 21.11 -9.17 -19.58
N ALA A 382 21.59 -10.40 -19.55
CA ALA A 382 20.88 -11.57 -20.08
C ALA A 382 19.64 -11.92 -19.25
N ALA A 383 19.75 -11.90 -17.92
CA ALA A 383 18.61 -12.16 -17.04
C ALA A 383 17.54 -11.04 -17.16
N TYR A 384 17.97 -9.79 -17.29
CA TYR A 384 17.08 -8.67 -17.53
C TYR A 384 16.37 -8.79 -18.88
N ARG A 385 17.09 -9.19 -19.94
CA ARG A 385 16.47 -9.47 -21.24
C ARG A 385 15.41 -10.58 -21.14
N ALA A 386 15.72 -11.69 -20.47
CA ALA A 386 14.78 -12.78 -20.29
C ALA A 386 13.52 -12.34 -19.52
N TRP A 387 13.67 -11.46 -18.53
CA TRP A 387 12.54 -10.87 -17.81
C TRP A 387 11.68 -9.98 -18.72
N LEU A 388 12.29 -9.12 -19.55
CA LEU A 388 11.56 -8.29 -20.53
C LEU A 388 10.77 -9.15 -21.52
N ASP A 389 11.36 -10.23 -22.03
CA ASP A 389 10.72 -11.16 -22.96
C ASP A 389 9.55 -11.91 -22.31
N ARG A 390 9.73 -12.40 -21.07
CA ARG A 390 8.65 -13.03 -20.30
C ARG A 390 7.45 -12.09 -20.15
N TRP A 391 7.69 -10.82 -19.90
CA TRP A 391 6.66 -9.81 -19.68
C TRP A 391 6.10 -9.19 -20.97
N GLY A 392 6.66 -9.49 -22.13
CA GLY A 392 6.26 -8.89 -23.42
C GLY A 392 6.53 -7.39 -23.46
N VAL A 393 7.70 -6.97 -22.96
CA VAL A 393 8.13 -5.58 -22.92
C VAL A 393 8.78 -5.21 -24.25
N GLY A 394 8.22 -4.22 -24.95
CA GLY A 394 8.77 -3.71 -26.21
C GLY A 394 9.54 -2.39 -26.07
N LEU A 395 9.29 -1.64 -25.01
CA LEU A 395 9.94 -0.36 -24.74
C LEU A 395 10.43 -0.30 -23.29
N VAL A 396 11.63 0.27 -23.10
CA VAL A 396 12.19 0.59 -21.78
C VAL A 396 12.35 2.10 -21.68
N VAL A 397 11.91 2.68 -20.57
CA VAL A 397 11.95 4.12 -20.31
C VAL A 397 12.78 4.37 -19.06
N LEU A 398 13.77 5.27 -19.18
CA LEU A 398 14.63 5.70 -18.09
C LEU A 398 14.49 7.19 -17.85
N HIS A 399 14.16 7.58 -16.61
CA HIS A 399 14.17 8.99 -16.18
C HIS A 399 15.57 9.44 -15.76
N SER A 400 15.81 10.76 -15.74
CA SER A 400 17.08 11.34 -15.29
C SER A 400 17.25 11.38 -13.76
N GLY A 401 16.20 11.04 -13.00
CA GLY A 401 16.21 11.05 -11.53
C GLY A 401 16.94 9.84 -10.92
N ARG A 402 17.01 9.82 -9.58
CA ARG A 402 17.58 8.70 -8.84
C ARG A 402 16.64 7.48 -8.90
N PRO A 403 17.12 6.29 -9.28
CA PRO A 403 16.34 5.06 -9.23
C PRO A 403 15.98 4.64 -7.79
N ASP A 404 14.92 3.84 -7.63
CA ASP A 404 14.68 3.11 -6.38
C ASP A 404 15.79 2.10 -6.13
N GLY A 405 16.04 1.74 -4.86
CA GLY A 405 17.14 0.84 -4.50
C GLY A 405 17.17 -0.46 -5.33
N PRO A 406 16.08 -1.22 -5.43
CA PRO A 406 16.04 -2.43 -6.27
C PRO A 406 16.21 -2.17 -7.77
N ALA A 407 15.99 -0.95 -8.25
CA ALA A 407 16.12 -0.58 -9.65
C ALA A 407 17.48 0.02 -10.02
N GLU A 408 18.40 0.22 -9.07
CA GLU A 408 19.72 0.83 -9.35
C GLU A 408 20.53 0.01 -10.34
N ALA A 409 20.57 -1.32 -10.19
CA ALA A 409 21.30 -2.20 -11.10
C ALA A 409 20.65 -2.28 -12.49
N GLU A 410 19.33 -2.25 -12.58
CA GLU A 410 18.59 -2.13 -13.83
C GLU A 410 18.92 -0.82 -14.56
N ALA A 411 18.82 0.30 -13.86
CA ALA A 411 19.17 1.61 -14.43
C ALA A 411 20.61 1.65 -14.96
N GLU A 412 21.53 0.94 -14.33
CA GLU A 412 22.91 0.82 -14.79
C GLU A 412 23.01 0.01 -16.09
N ILE A 413 22.30 -1.13 -16.21
CA ILE A 413 22.23 -1.91 -17.46
C ILE A 413 21.71 -1.04 -18.59
N VAL A 414 20.61 -0.31 -18.35
CA VAL A 414 19.98 0.55 -19.36
C VAL A 414 20.89 1.71 -19.77
N ARG A 415 21.62 2.35 -18.84
CA ARG A 415 22.56 3.45 -19.14
C ARG A 415 23.79 3.00 -19.92
N ARG A 416 24.33 1.82 -19.58
CA ARG A 416 25.47 1.25 -20.30
C ARG A 416 25.11 0.85 -21.72
N GLY A 417 23.84 0.57 -21.95
CA GLY A 417 23.36 -0.01 -23.20
C GLY A 417 23.64 -1.51 -23.30
N ALA A 418 22.90 -2.16 -24.16
CA ALA A 418 23.09 -3.54 -24.57
C ALA A 418 22.70 -3.65 -26.04
N ASP A 419 23.25 -4.61 -26.78
CA ASP A 419 23.04 -4.75 -28.24
C ASP A 419 21.55 -4.88 -28.62
N TRP A 420 20.72 -5.36 -27.71
CA TRP A 420 19.29 -5.52 -27.88
C TRP A 420 18.46 -4.32 -27.37
N LEU A 421 19.08 -3.29 -26.74
CA LEU A 421 18.46 -2.02 -26.34
C LEU A 421 18.84 -0.91 -27.32
N GLU A 422 17.93 -0.56 -28.21
CA GLU A 422 18.10 0.49 -29.21
C GLU A 422 17.59 1.83 -28.66
N PRO A 423 18.45 2.85 -28.45
CA PRO A 423 17.99 4.18 -28.08
C PRO A 423 17.20 4.78 -29.26
N VAL A 424 15.95 5.16 -29.01
CA VAL A 424 15.05 5.66 -30.06
C VAL A 424 14.64 7.11 -29.84
N TRP A 425 14.76 7.62 -28.63
CA TRP A 425 14.45 9.00 -28.29
C TRP A 425 15.02 9.42 -26.92
N GLN A 426 15.31 10.71 -26.79
CA GLN A 426 15.70 11.30 -25.50
C GLN A 426 15.41 12.80 -25.45
N ASP A 427 15.16 13.30 -24.22
CA ASP A 427 15.21 14.72 -23.86
C ASP A 427 16.01 14.93 -22.56
N ALA A 428 15.88 16.08 -21.91
CA ALA A 428 16.57 16.38 -20.66
C ALA A 428 16.13 15.50 -19.47
N GLY A 429 14.88 15.03 -19.48
CA GLY A 429 14.25 14.27 -18.40
C GLY A 429 14.20 12.78 -18.62
N TRP A 430 14.15 12.34 -19.89
CA TRP A 430 13.75 10.98 -20.25
C TRP A 430 14.56 10.40 -21.39
N ARG A 431 14.71 9.07 -21.39
CA ARG A 431 15.26 8.28 -22.50
C ARG A 431 14.35 7.10 -22.79
N ILE A 432 14.10 6.81 -24.06
CA ILE A 432 13.30 5.66 -24.50
C ILE A 432 14.19 4.74 -25.33
N TYR A 433 14.11 3.45 -25.00
CA TYR A 433 14.82 2.38 -25.70
C TYR A 433 13.80 1.39 -26.26
N ARG A 434 14.03 0.92 -27.49
CA ARG A 434 13.29 -0.20 -28.07
C ARG A 434 14.01 -1.50 -27.74
N VAL A 435 13.26 -2.51 -27.35
CA VAL A 435 13.77 -3.87 -27.17
C VAL A 435 13.76 -4.57 -28.52
N ARG A 436 14.93 -4.77 -29.13
CA ARG A 436 15.05 -5.46 -30.43
C ARG A 436 14.60 -6.91 -30.30
N GLY A 437 13.77 -7.38 -31.25
CA GLY A 437 13.22 -8.73 -31.21
C GLY A 437 12.35 -9.03 -29.98
N ALA A 438 11.69 -8.02 -29.42
CA ALA A 438 10.83 -8.17 -28.25
C ALA A 438 9.74 -9.23 -28.47
N VAL A 439 9.50 -10.02 -27.45
CA VAL A 439 8.36 -10.96 -27.45
C VAL A 439 7.07 -10.15 -27.35
N PRO A 440 6.07 -10.39 -28.25
CA PRO A 440 4.86 -9.60 -28.26
C PRO A 440 3.96 -9.89 -27.04
N LEU A 441 3.14 -8.90 -26.66
CA LEU A 441 2.17 -9.02 -25.56
C LEU A 441 1.13 -10.13 -25.83
N VAL A 442 0.81 -10.38 -27.10
CA VAL A 442 -0.07 -11.47 -27.55
C VAL A 442 0.72 -12.37 -28.50
N SER A 443 0.73 -13.68 -28.26
CA SER A 443 1.44 -14.63 -29.12
C SER A 443 0.83 -14.74 -30.53
N ALA A 444 1.66 -15.08 -31.52
CA ALA A 444 1.17 -15.39 -32.88
C ALA A 444 0.12 -16.53 -32.84
N PRO A 445 -0.88 -16.50 -33.73
CA PRO A 445 -1.09 -15.55 -34.83
C PRO A 445 -1.84 -14.28 -34.41
N GLY A 446 -2.17 -14.11 -33.13
CA GLY A 446 -2.84 -12.92 -32.60
C GLY A 446 -1.95 -11.68 -32.58
N SER A 447 -2.56 -10.51 -32.54
CA SER A 447 -1.86 -9.23 -32.38
C SER A 447 -2.68 -8.24 -31.57
N VAL A 448 -2.00 -7.29 -30.90
CA VAL A 448 -2.66 -6.20 -30.18
C VAL A 448 -3.03 -5.09 -31.16
N VAL A 449 -4.29 -4.72 -31.19
CA VAL A 449 -4.79 -3.55 -31.94
C VAL A 449 -4.57 -2.29 -31.13
N ARG A 450 -5.03 -2.30 -29.88
CA ARG A 450 -4.90 -1.22 -28.89
C ARG A 450 -5.06 -1.75 -27.47
N GLY A 451 -4.48 -1.06 -26.51
CA GLY A 451 -4.66 -1.32 -25.08
C GLY A 451 -4.63 -0.04 -24.27
N ASP A 452 -5.33 -0.05 -23.15
CA ASP A 452 -5.28 0.95 -22.09
C ASP A 452 -5.18 0.26 -20.73
N ASP A 453 -5.28 1.01 -19.65
CA ASP A 453 -5.16 0.48 -18.27
C ASP A 453 -6.37 -0.37 -17.82
N ALA A 454 -7.49 -0.41 -18.59
CA ALA A 454 -8.68 -1.19 -18.26
C ALA A 454 -9.09 -2.19 -19.35
N SER A 455 -8.55 -2.10 -20.56
CA SER A 455 -8.93 -2.98 -21.65
C SER A 455 -7.79 -3.24 -22.65
N LEU A 456 -7.89 -4.40 -23.32
CA LEU A 456 -6.98 -4.81 -24.39
C LEU A 456 -7.81 -5.35 -25.57
N VAL A 457 -7.58 -4.84 -26.77
CA VAL A 457 -8.22 -5.33 -28.00
C VAL A 457 -7.22 -6.19 -28.77
N VAL A 458 -7.56 -7.45 -28.95
CA VAL A 458 -6.76 -8.47 -29.64
C VAL A 458 -7.40 -8.81 -30.97
N ARG A 459 -6.64 -8.75 -32.06
CA ARG A 459 -7.05 -9.24 -33.37
C ARG A 459 -6.59 -10.68 -33.56
N MET A 460 -7.55 -11.53 -33.92
CA MET A 460 -7.32 -12.93 -34.28
C MET A 460 -7.60 -13.09 -35.77
N PRO A 461 -6.60 -13.41 -36.60
CA PRO A 461 -6.79 -13.56 -38.04
C PRO A 461 -7.54 -14.86 -38.40
N VAL A 462 -7.52 -15.85 -37.53
CA VAL A 462 -8.16 -17.16 -37.66
C VAL A 462 -8.72 -17.64 -36.33
N ALA A 463 -9.60 -18.63 -36.35
CA ALA A 463 -9.99 -19.38 -35.15
C ALA A 463 -8.76 -20.03 -34.52
N GLY A 464 -8.71 -20.11 -33.17
CA GLY A 464 -7.58 -20.72 -32.47
C GLY A 464 -7.38 -20.13 -31.10
N SER A 465 -6.21 -20.38 -30.52
CA SER A 465 -5.84 -19.93 -29.18
C SER A 465 -4.52 -19.18 -29.20
N VAL A 466 -4.43 -18.14 -28.37
CA VAL A 466 -3.22 -17.35 -28.15
C VAL A 466 -2.99 -17.09 -26.66
N THR A 467 -1.72 -16.97 -26.26
CA THR A 467 -1.36 -16.50 -24.93
C THR A 467 -1.35 -14.96 -24.95
N VAL A 468 -2.13 -14.37 -24.05
CA VAL A 468 -2.14 -12.94 -23.75
C VAL A 468 -1.38 -12.74 -22.44
N ARG A 469 -0.27 -11.98 -22.44
CA ARG A 469 0.58 -11.74 -21.27
C ARG A 469 -0.05 -10.74 -20.28
N VAL A 470 -1.30 -11.05 -19.91
CA VAL A 470 -2.04 -10.43 -18.82
C VAL A 470 -2.23 -11.50 -17.76
N ALA A 471 -1.91 -11.21 -16.51
CA ALA A 471 -2.08 -12.15 -15.42
C ALA A 471 -3.56 -12.54 -15.30
N HIS A 472 -3.82 -13.84 -15.18
CA HIS A 472 -5.20 -14.33 -15.16
C HIS A 472 -5.96 -13.80 -13.94
N SER A 473 -7.19 -13.40 -14.18
CA SER A 473 -8.16 -13.02 -13.15
C SER A 473 -9.53 -13.61 -13.50
N PRO A 474 -10.29 -14.10 -12.50
CA PRO A 474 -11.68 -14.54 -12.72
C PRO A 474 -12.60 -13.40 -13.16
N TRP A 475 -12.18 -12.15 -13.05
CA TRP A 475 -12.92 -10.98 -13.50
C TRP A 475 -12.71 -10.64 -14.98
N LEU A 476 -11.66 -11.16 -15.62
CA LEU A 476 -11.40 -10.92 -17.04
C LEU A 476 -12.46 -11.57 -17.92
N ARG A 477 -12.88 -10.87 -18.96
CA ARG A 477 -13.81 -11.33 -19.99
C ARG A 477 -13.31 -10.94 -21.36
N ALA A 478 -13.69 -11.72 -22.36
CA ALA A 478 -13.53 -11.38 -23.75
C ALA A 478 -14.91 -11.21 -24.40
N ASP A 479 -15.13 -10.09 -25.06
CA ASP A 479 -16.33 -9.87 -25.87
C ASP A 479 -16.33 -10.77 -27.13
N GLY A 480 -17.46 -10.86 -27.82
CA GLY A 480 -17.55 -11.58 -29.11
C GLY A 480 -17.47 -13.11 -28.99
N GLY A 481 -17.69 -13.68 -27.79
CA GLY A 481 -17.66 -15.13 -27.58
C GLY A 481 -16.23 -15.70 -27.45
N GLY A 482 -15.25 -14.87 -27.16
CA GLY A 482 -13.92 -15.30 -26.76
C GLY A 482 -13.93 -15.98 -25.39
N CYS A 483 -13.18 -17.09 -25.25
CA CYS A 483 -13.03 -17.84 -24.02
C CYS A 483 -11.68 -17.51 -23.38
N LEU A 484 -11.68 -17.13 -22.09
CA LEU A 484 -10.46 -16.85 -21.33
C LEU A 484 -10.24 -17.93 -20.29
N ARG A 485 -9.02 -18.49 -20.25
CA ARG A 485 -8.57 -19.45 -19.24
C ARG A 485 -7.18 -19.09 -18.72
N GLN A 486 -6.83 -19.60 -17.56
CA GLN A 486 -5.47 -19.48 -17.05
C GLN A 486 -4.51 -20.31 -17.89
N ASP A 487 -3.33 -19.77 -18.18
CA ASP A 487 -2.25 -20.40 -18.93
C ASP A 487 -0.91 -20.11 -18.24
N GLY A 488 -0.58 -20.94 -17.26
CA GLY A 488 0.51 -20.64 -16.33
C GLY A 488 0.22 -19.37 -15.52
N GLU A 489 1.08 -18.37 -15.63
CA GLU A 489 0.88 -17.04 -15.02
C GLU A 489 -0.01 -16.12 -15.88
N TRP A 490 -0.22 -16.44 -17.16
CA TRP A 490 -0.89 -15.61 -18.14
C TRP A 490 -2.33 -16.04 -18.42
N THR A 491 -2.96 -15.36 -19.34
CA THR A 491 -4.32 -15.63 -19.81
C THR A 491 -4.26 -16.20 -21.23
N ARG A 492 -4.94 -17.33 -21.48
CA ARG A 492 -5.19 -17.88 -22.82
C ARG A 492 -6.51 -17.38 -23.33
N LEU A 493 -6.49 -16.74 -24.50
CA LEU A 493 -7.68 -16.40 -25.28
C LEU A 493 -7.90 -17.47 -26.35
N THR A 494 -9.08 -18.09 -26.36
CA THR A 494 -9.51 -19.04 -27.40
C THR A 494 -10.72 -18.47 -28.13
N VAL A 495 -10.70 -18.46 -29.45
CA VAL A 495 -11.76 -17.90 -30.29
C VAL A 495 -12.17 -18.88 -31.37
N ARG A 496 -13.46 -18.84 -31.76
CA ARG A 496 -14.03 -19.73 -32.77
C ARG A 496 -14.04 -19.13 -34.18
N ARG A 497 -13.78 -17.84 -34.32
CA ARG A 497 -13.78 -17.12 -35.60
C ARG A 497 -12.68 -16.06 -35.63
N ALA A 498 -12.25 -15.65 -36.81
CA ALA A 498 -11.44 -14.46 -36.98
C ALA A 498 -12.21 -13.21 -36.52
N GLY A 499 -11.52 -12.22 -35.97
CA GLY A 499 -12.14 -10.98 -35.47
C GLY A 499 -11.30 -10.23 -34.45
N GLU A 500 -11.89 -9.18 -33.95
CA GLU A 500 -11.32 -8.41 -32.83
C GLU A 500 -12.08 -8.74 -31.55
N TYR A 501 -11.32 -8.98 -30.49
CA TYR A 501 -11.83 -9.40 -29.18
C TYR A 501 -11.33 -8.42 -28.12
N ARG A 502 -12.26 -7.76 -27.43
CA ARG A 502 -11.93 -6.87 -26.32
C ARG A 502 -11.89 -7.66 -25.01
N LEU A 503 -10.77 -7.59 -24.33
CA LEU A 503 -10.60 -8.10 -22.98
C LEU A 503 -10.79 -6.94 -22.00
N ASP A 504 -11.70 -7.07 -21.05
CA ASP A 504 -11.93 -6.12 -19.96
C ASP A 504 -12.35 -6.84 -18.66
N SER A 505 -12.63 -6.07 -17.59
CA SER A 505 -12.95 -6.64 -16.27
C SER A 505 -13.99 -5.79 -15.54
N ARG A 506 -15.22 -5.73 -16.05
CA ARG A 506 -16.28 -4.96 -15.38
C ARG A 506 -16.81 -5.67 -14.14
N TYR A 507 -17.10 -4.92 -13.05
CA TYR A 507 -17.83 -5.44 -11.91
C TYR A 507 -19.21 -5.94 -12.35
N ARG A 508 -19.49 -7.23 -12.10
CA ARG A 508 -20.78 -7.87 -12.37
C ARG A 508 -21.13 -8.79 -11.20
N LEU A 509 -22.39 -8.77 -10.77
CA LEU A 509 -22.91 -9.75 -9.83
C LEU A 509 -23.09 -11.08 -10.60
N TRP A 510 -22.48 -12.18 -10.11
CA TRP A 510 -22.77 -13.56 -10.51
C TRP A 510 -22.33 -14.07 -11.90
N THR A 511 -21.17 -13.76 -12.38
CA THR A 511 -20.61 -14.48 -13.54
C THR A 511 -19.14 -14.86 -13.33
N PHE A 512 -18.90 -15.94 -12.59
CA PHE A 512 -17.65 -16.64 -12.63
C PHE A 512 -17.68 -17.65 -13.78
N GLY A 513 -16.79 -17.49 -14.75
CA GLY A 513 -16.68 -18.36 -15.91
C GLY A 513 -16.76 -17.61 -17.22
N SER A 514 -15.65 -17.56 -17.95
CA SER A 514 -15.57 -16.92 -19.27
C SER A 514 -15.80 -17.89 -20.42
N CYS A 515 -15.97 -19.15 -20.13
CA CYS A 515 -16.23 -20.24 -21.04
C CYS A 515 -17.44 -21.06 -20.57
#